data_4ae56ef06a079bc971b9b36fc19ce67e
#
_entry.id   4ae56ef06a079bc971b9b36fc19ce67e
#
_cell.length_a   1.000
_cell.length_b   1.000
_cell.length_c   1.000
_cell.angle_alpha   90.00
_cell.angle_beta   90.00
_cell.angle_gamma   90.00
#
_symmetry.space_group_name_H-M   'P 1'
#
loop_
_entity.id
_entity.type
_entity.pdbx_description
1 polymer ?
#
loop_
_entity_poly.entity_id
_entity_poly.type
_entity_poly.pdbx_seq_one_letter_code
_entity_poly.pdbx_strand_id
1 'polypeptide(L)'
;MNPPARGNPDTGQPLVEFENVTVFYGTKKVLDSLSITVREGENIAILGPNGAGKSAFIRTLLRECYPAAGDRKAIFRIRGKEVWDVFELRSAIGIVSNDLQYTFTRPITGREVILSGFFSSVGLFNRSVTPAMEQKADEILAFLELGHLKDRPMTAMSSGESRRLLIGRALVHSPKTLILDEPTNSLDLHALHTFRETLRKIAGSGTGIILVTHNLPDIIPEISRVVLMRDGRFCGDGPKEEMLTDQKIGDLFRIPLRVREEGGYYYATGY
;
A
#
# COMPACT_ATOMS: atom_id res chain seq x y z
N MET A 1 -16.87 -6.79 27.53
CA MET A 1 -16.86 -6.19 26.19
C MET A 1 -16.54 -7.30 25.22
N ASN A 2 -17.46 -7.67 24.33
CA ASN A 2 -17.19 -8.67 23.31
C ASN A 2 -16.21 -8.11 22.28
N PRO A 3 -15.20 -8.86 21.82
CA PRO A 3 -14.35 -8.45 20.73
C PRO A 3 -15.18 -8.28 19.45
N PRO A 4 -14.83 -7.31 18.56
CA PRO A 4 -15.54 -7.13 17.30
C PRO A 4 -15.48 -8.43 16.49
N ALA A 5 -16.63 -8.79 15.90
CA ALA A 5 -16.78 -9.97 15.07
C ALA A 5 -15.74 -9.96 13.95
N ARG A 6 -14.94 -11.03 13.85
CA ARG A 6 -14.05 -11.29 12.72
C ARG A 6 -14.91 -11.36 11.47
N GLY A 7 -14.80 -10.36 10.60
CA GLY A 7 -15.45 -10.39 9.29
C GLY A 7 -14.99 -11.66 8.56
N ASN A 8 -15.96 -12.40 8.02
CA ASN A 8 -15.68 -13.60 7.26
C ASN A 8 -14.87 -13.19 5.99
N PRO A 9 -13.64 -13.70 5.77
CA PRO A 9 -12.78 -13.29 4.65
C PRO A 9 -13.34 -13.64 3.27
N ASP A 10 -14.46 -14.35 3.20
CA ASP A 10 -15.00 -14.92 1.94
C ASP A 10 -16.12 -14.12 1.27
N THR A 11 -16.52 -12.95 1.81
CA THR A 11 -17.71 -12.21 1.33
C THR A 11 -17.42 -10.99 0.44
N GLY A 12 -16.18 -10.54 0.30
CA GLY A 12 -15.82 -9.37 -0.51
C GLY A 12 -15.67 -9.71 -2.00
N GLN A 13 -16.04 -8.74 -2.90
CA GLN A 13 -15.72 -8.89 -4.32
C GLN A 13 -14.20 -8.91 -4.54
N PRO A 14 -13.69 -9.71 -5.51
CA PRO A 14 -12.28 -9.68 -5.85
C PRO A 14 -11.86 -8.27 -6.31
N LEU A 15 -10.86 -7.69 -5.63
CA LEU A 15 -10.20 -6.48 -6.07
C LEU A 15 -9.14 -6.79 -7.12
N VAL A 16 -8.30 -7.80 -6.84
CA VAL A 16 -7.19 -8.24 -7.70
C VAL A 16 -7.30 -9.74 -7.93
N GLU A 17 -7.23 -10.15 -9.18
CA GLU A 17 -7.18 -11.55 -9.58
C GLU A 17 -6.03 -11.74 -10.57
N PHE A 18 -4.95 -12.36 -10.09
CA PHE A 18 -3.83 -12.79 -10.91
C PHE A 18 -3.79 -14.31 -10.97
N GLU A 19 -3.68 -14.88 -12.18
CA GLU A 19 -3.37 -16.29 -12.38
C GLU A 19 -2.23 -16.41 -13.40
N ASN A 20 -1.14 -17.06 -13.01
CA ASN A 20 0.04 -17.29 -13.83
C ASN A 20 0.64 -16.02 -14.45
N VAL A 21 0.59 -14.90 -13.76
CA VAL A 21 1.09 -13.60 -14.25
C VAL A 21 2.62 -13.59 -14.25
N THR A 22 3.22 -13.45 -15.43
CA THR A 22 4.67 -13.32 -15.62
C THR A 22 4.96 -11.98 -16.29
N VAL A 23 5.92 -11.21 -15.76
CA VAL A 23 6.29 -9.88 -16.26
C VAL A 23 7.78 -9.81 -16.50
N PHE A 24 8.17 -9.14 -17.58
CA PHE A 24 9.56 -8.87 -17.93
C PHE A 24 9.84 -7.37 -17.97
N TYR A 25 11.05 -6.97 -17.53
CA TYR A 25 11.66 -5.68 -17.81
C TYR A 25 12.81 -5.92 -18.81
N GLY A 26 12.57 -5.61 -20.07
CA GLY A 26 13.47 -6.02 -21.15
C GLY A 26 13.55 -7.56 -21.20
N THR A 27 14.74 -8.10 -21.01
CA THR A 27 14.98 -9.56 -20.98
C THR A 27 14.89 -10.18 -19.57
N LYS A 28 14.84 -9.34 -18.52
CA LYS A 28 14.83 -9.80 -17.15
C LYS A 28 13.41 -10.14 -16.70
N LYS A 29 13.17 -11.40 -16.31
CA LYS A 29 11.94 -11.80 -15.66
C LYS A 29 11.90 -11.19 -14.26
N VAL A 30 10.90 -10.36 -13.96
CA VAL A 30 10.74 -9.67 -12.66
C VAL A 30 9.58 -10.22 -11.85
N LEU A 31 8.56 -10.79 -12.51
CA LEU A 31 7.52 -11.61 -11.89
C LEU A 31 7.43 -12.93 -12.64
N ASP A 32 7.26 -14.02 -11.92
CA ASP A 32 7.28 -15.37 -12.47
C ASP A 32 6.10 -16.20 -11.98
N SER A 33 5.08 -16.32 -12.85
CA SER A 33 3.88 -17.14 -12.65
C SER A 33 3.14 -16.81 -11.35
N LEU A 34 2.95 -15.51 -11.04
CA LEU A 34 2.23 -15.10 -9.85
C LEU A 34 0.74 -15.41 -9.94
N SER A 35 0.22 -15.99 -8.88
CA SER A 35 -1.22 -16.22 -8.70
C SER A 35 -1.63 -15.74 -7.33
N ILE A 36 -2.61 -14.81 -7.26
CA ILE A 36 -3.16 -14.28 -6.02
C ILE A 36 -4.55 -13.69 -6.28
N THR A 37 -5.43 -13.87 -5.31
CA THR A 37 -6.68 -13.12 -5.24
C THR A 37 -6.67 -12.27 -3.98
N VAL A 38 -6.87 -10.95 -4.12
CA VAL A 38 -7.06 -10.01 -3.01
C VAL A 38 -8.46 -9.45 -3.10
N ARG A 39 -9.17 -9.37 -1.99
CA ARG A 39 -10.55 -8.88 -1.93
C ARG A 39 -10.63 -7.42 -1.51
N GLU A 40 -11.71 -6.73 -1.87
CA GLU A 40 -11.98 -5.37 -1.39
C GLU A 40 -12.11 -5.36 0.15
N GLY A 41 -11.49 -4.38 0.80
CA GLY A 41 -11.51 -4.26 2.26
C GLY A 41 -10.57 -5.21 3.00
N GLU A 42 -9.84 -6.08 2.29
CA GLU A 42 -8.85 -6.99 2.90
C GLU A 42 -7.59 -6.21 3.33
N ASN A 43 -7.09 -6.54 4.52
CA ASN A 43 -5.81 -6.03 5.01
C ASN A 43 -4.74 -7.11 4.83
N ILE A 44 -3.83 -6.88 3.89
CA ILE A 44 -2.79 -7.83 3.48
C ILE A 44 -1.42 -7.15 3.47
N ALA A 45 -0.38 -7.89 3.84
CA ALA A 45 1.00 -7.47 3.64
C ALA A 45 1.71 -8.37 2.63
N ILE A 46 2.48 -7.75 1.73
CA ILE A 46 3.41 -8.43 0.83
C ILE A 46 4.82 -8.16 1.35
N LEU A 47 5.41 -9.16 1.97
CA LEU A 47 6.72 -9.09 2.62
C LEU A 47 7.79 -9.78 1.78
N GLY A 48 8.92 -9.13 1.60
CA GLY A 48 10.06 -9.74 0.91
C GLY A 48 11.27 -8.83 0.85
N PRO A 49 12.48 -9.39 0.61
CA PRO A 49 13.71 -8.61 0.52
C PRO A 49 13.70 -7.62 -0.63
N ASN A 50 14.67 -6.70 -0.63
CA ASN A 50 14.87 -5.82 -1.78
C ASN A 50 15.19 -6.65 -3.03
N GLY A 51 14.61 -6.25 -4.16
CA GLY A 51 14.73 -7.01 -5.41
C GLY A 51 13.81 -8.23 -5.55
N ALA A 52 12.96 -8.53 -4.56
CA ALA A 52 12.02 -9.66 -4.62
C ALA A 52 10.95 -9.56 -5.72
N GLY A 53 10.75 -8.36 -6.31
CA GLY A 53 9.72 -8.12 -7.32
C GLY A 53 8.52 -7.30 -6.82
N LYS A 54 8.55 -6.83 -5.56
CA LYS A 54 7.44 -6.12 -4.92
C LYS A 54 6.96 -4.89 -5.72
N SER A 55 7.87 -4.01 -6.13
CA SER A 55 7.52 -2.84 -6.95
C SER A 55 7.04 -3.23 -8.35
N ALA A 56 7.56 -4.32 -8.92
CA ALA A 56 7.03 -4.85 -10.19
C ALA A 56 5.59 -5.35 -10.03
N PHE A 57 5.27 -6.01 -8.92
CA PHE A 57 3.90 -6.41 -8.58
C PHE A 57 2.97 -5.19 -8.52
N ILE A 58 3.34 -4.13 -7.77
CA ILE A 58 2.55 -2.90 -7.69
C ILE A 58 2.37 -2.25 -9.08
N ARG A 59 3.45 -2.08 -9.84
CA ARG A 59 3.37 -1.50 -11.20
C ARG A 59 2.50 -2.32 -12.14
N THR A 60 2.51 -3.65 -12.00
CA THR A 60 1.61 -4.52 -12.74
C THR A 60 0.16 -4.29 -12.30
N LEU A 61 -0.11 -4.22 -11.00
CA LEU A 61 -1.44 -3.92 -10.47
C LEU A 61 -1.94 -2.55 -10.97
N LEU A 62 -1.06 -1.56 -11.10
CA LEU A 62 -1.38 -0.22 -11.62
C LEU A 62 -1.45 -0.12 -13.15
N ARG A 63 -1.31 -1.23 -13.86
CA ARG A 63 -1.28 -1.26 -15.34
C ARG A 63 -0.13 -0.47 -15.97
N GLU A 64 0.94 -0.24 -15.22
CA GLU A 64 2.19 0.32 -15.73
C GLU A 64 3.08 -0.75 -16.37
N CYS A 65 2.84 -2.02 -16.02
CA CYS A 65 3.48 -3.19 -16.61
C CYS A 65 2.40 -4.21 -16.97
N TYR A 66 2.63 -4.96 -18.04
CA TYR A 66 1.69 -5.94 -18.53
C TYR A 66 2.28 -7.35 -18.51
N PRO A 67 1.44 -8.39 -18.28
CA PRO A 67 1.87 -9.76 -18.40
C PRO A 67 2.43 -10.05 -19.79
N ALA A 68 3.49 -10.88 -19.83
CA ALA A 68 4.03 -11.37 -21.10
C ALA A 68 3.01 -12.27 -21.79
N ALA A 69 2.93 -12.16 -23.12
CA ALA A 69 2.24 -13.14 -23.93
C ALA A 69 2.98 -14.48 -23.80
N GLY A 70 2.35 -15.49 -23.24
CA GLY A 70 2.96 -16.82 -22.99
C GLY A 70 2.00 -17.95 -23.31
N ASP A 71 2.49 -19.19 -23.29
CA ASP A 71 1.74 -20.42 -23.59
C ASP A 71 0.60 -20.72 -22.58
N ARG A 72 0.66 -20.12 -21.40
CA ARG A 72 -0.40 -20.24 -20.38
C ARG A 72 -1.26 -18.98 -20.38
N LYS A 73 -2.57 -19.18 -20.42
CA LYS A 73 -3.53 -18.07 -20.30
C LYS A 73 -3.37 -17.40 -18.94
N ALA A 74 -2.72 -16.23 -18.91
CA ALA A 74 -2.65 -15.40 -17.72
C ALA A 74 -4.01 -14.71 -17.50
N ILE A 75 -4.51 -14.74 -16.25
CA ILE A 75 -5.64 -13.90 -15.86
C ILE A 75 -5.07 -12.70 -15.10
N PHE A 76 -5.49 -11.53 -15.51
CA PHE A 76 -5.15 -10.29 -14.86
C PHE A 76 -6.36 -9.37 -14.81
N ARG A 77 -7.11 -9.44 -13.74
CA ARG A 77 -8.30 -8.64 -13.51
C ARG A 77 -8.18 -7.79 -12.28
N ILE A 78 -8.76 -6.59 -12.36
CA ILE A 78 -8.96 -5.71 -11.23
C ILE A 78 -10.46 -5.42 -11.18
N ARG A 79 -11.11 -5.70 -10.03
CA ARG A 79 -12.57 -5.61 -9.87
C ARG A 79 -13.32 -6.30 -11.03
N GLY A 80 -12.86 -7.48 -11.44
CA GLY A 80 -13.41 -8.29 -12.52
C GLY A 80 -13.15 -7.77 -13.95
N LYS A 81 -12.53 -6.59 -14.14
CA LYS A 81 -12.24 -6.01 -15.46
C LYS A 81 -10.81 -6.30 -15.89
N GLU A 82 -10.61 -6.65 -17.15
CA GLU A 82 -9.28 -6.87 -17.78
C GLU A 82 -8.69 -5.57 -18.33
N VAL A 83 -9.51 -4.57 -18.63
CA VAL A 83 -9.08 -3.28 -19.16
C VAL A 83 -9.62 -2.17 -18.26
N TRP A 84 -8.76 -1.22 -17.92
CA TRP A 84 -9.08 -0.06 -17.11
C TRP A 84 -8.57 1.21 -17.78
N ASP A 85 -9.33 2.29 -17.65
CA ASP A 85 -8.76 3.64 -17.75
C ASP A 85 -7.88 3.91 -16.51
N VAL A 86 -6.70 4.49 -16.74
CA VAL A 86 -5.72 4.73 -15.66
C VAL A 86 -6.27 5.69 -14.60
N PHE A 87 -7.10 6.66 -15.00
CA PHE A 87 -7.71 7.61 -14.06
C PHE A 87 -8.80 6.94 -13.22
N GLU A 88 -9.65 6.10 -13.84
CA GLU A 88 -10.64 5.30 -13.11
C GLU A 88 -9.96 4.38 -12.10
N LEU A 89 -8.88 3.71 -12.49
CA LEU A 89 -8.13 2.81 -11.60
C LEU A 89 -7.54 3.57 -10.41
N ARG A 90 -6.92 4.72 -10.65
CA ARG A 90 -6.33 5.56 -9.59
C ARG A 90 -7.39 6.19 -8.66
N SER A 91 -8.60 6.37 -9.13
CA SER A 91 -9.73 6.80 -8.30
C SER A 91 -10.31 5.65 -7.46
N ALA A 92 -10.29 4.43 -7.99
CA ALA A 92 -10.81 3.24 -7.31
C ALA A 92 -9.86 2.69 -6.24
N ILE A 93 -8.54 2.91 -6.41
CA ILE A 93 -7.48 2.43 -5.52
C ILE A 93 -6.58 3.61 -5.13
N GLY A 94 -6.51 3.89 -3.84
CA GLY A 94 -5.56 4.86 -3.31
C GLY A 94 -4.14 4.30 -3.34
N ILE A 95 -3.16 5.13 -3.76
CA ILE A 95 -1.78 4.68 -3.89
C ILE A 95 -0.84 5.69 -3.24
N VAL A 96 0.04 5.17 -2.40
CA VAL A 96 1.14 5.94 -1.79
C VAL A 96 2.45 5.20 -2.07
N SER A 97 3.28 5.78 -2.93
CA SER A 97 4.63 5.30 -3.22
C SER A 97 5.68 6.27 -2.69
N ASN A 98 6.87 5.75 -2.39
CA ASN A 98 7.99 6.59 -1.96
C ASN A 98 8.37 7.65 -2.99
N ASP A 99 8.37 7.30 -4.27
CA ASP A 99 8.76 8.20 -5.35
C ASP A 99 7.86 9.44 -5.41
N LEU A 100 6.59 9.30 -5.05
CA LEU A 100 5.65 10.41 -5.09
C LEU A 100 6.06 11.57 -4.19
N GLN A 101 6.66 11.30 -3.02
CA GLN A 101 7.11 12.36 -2.11
C GLN A 101 8.15 13.28 -2.76
N TYR A 102 9.06 12.72 -3.55
CA TYR A 102 10.14 13.46 -4.20
C TYR A 102 9.69 14.25 -5.44
N THR A 103 8.46 14.02 -5.92
CA THR A 103 7.89 14.78 -7.04
C THR A 103 7.37 16.15 -6.63
N PHE A 104 7.10 16.37 -5.33
CA PHE A 104 6.63 17.64 -4.78
C PHE A 104 7.79 18.59 -4.48
N THR A 105 8.47 19.06 -5.52
CA THR A 105 9.62 19.97 -5.41
C THR A 105 9.25 21.44 -5.27
N ARG A 106 7.99 21.81 -5.57
CA ARG A 106 7.48 23.19 -5.45
C ARG A 106 6.88 23.40 -4.07
N PRO A 107 6.87 24.65 -3.55
CA PRO A 107 6.30 24.98 -2.25
C PRO A 107 4.76 25.02 -2.30
N ILE A 108 4.12 23.86 -2.48
CA ILE A 108 2.67 23.71 -2.36
C ILE A 108 2.28 23.36 -0.94
N THR A 109 1.14 23.85 -0.52
CA THR A 109 0.62 23.67 0.86
C THR A 109 0.08 22.25 1.07
N GLY A 110 -0.01 21.82 2.34
CA GLY A 110 -0.59 20.52 2.69
C GLY A 110 -2.00 20.35 2.14
N ARG A 111 -2.83 21.42 2.14
CA ARG A 111 -4.17 21.41 1.55
C ARG A 111 -4.11 21.18 0.04
N GLU A 112 -3.23 21.87 -0.67
CA GLU A 112 -3.06 21.71 -2.12
C GLU A 112 -2.53 20.32 -2.48
N VAL A 113 -1.68 19.71 -1.64
CA VAL A 113 -1.24 18.31 -1.82
C VAL A 113 -2.45 17.38 -1.82
N ILE A 114 -3.35 17.50 -0.83
CA ILE A 114 -4.56 16.67 -0.76
C ILE A 114 -5.47 16.94 -1.96
N LEU A 115 -5.77 18.20 -2.26
CA LEU A 115 -6.61 18.60 -3.39
C LEU A 115 -6.07 18.07 -4.74
N SER A 116 -4.75 18.02 -4.91
CA SER A 116 -4.12 17.49 -6.13
C SER A 116 -4.47 16.02 -6.42
N GLY A 117 -4.91 15.29 -5.40
CA GLY A 117 -5.38 13.90 -5.51
C GLY A 117 -6.58 13.76 -6.42
N PHE A 118 -7.51 14.71 -6.41
CA PHE A 118 -8.68 14.71 -7.29
C PHE A 118 -8.34 14.75 -8.78
N PHE A 119 -7.17 15.26 -9.12
CA PHE A 119 -6.71 15.43 -10.49
C PHE A 119 -5.60 14.43 -10.87
N SER A 120 -5.22 13.52 -9.98
CA SER A 120 -4.07 12.62 -10.15
C SER A 120 -2.79 13.36 -10.58
N SER A 121 -2.60 14.62 -10.14
CA SER A 121 -1.51 15.52 -10.55
C SER A 121 -0.59 15.86 -9.38
N VAL A 122 0.60 16.41 -9.69
CA VAL A 122 1.53 16.96 -8.69
C VAL A 122 1.28 18.47 -8.59
N GLY A 123 0.31 18.86 -7.74
CA GLY A 123 -0.17 20.24 -7.61
C GLY A 123 -1.43 20.53 -8.44
N LEU A 124 -1.98 21.73 -8.31
CA LEU A 124 -3.29 22.08 -8.88
C LEU A 124 -3.25 22.59 -10.32
N PHE A 125 -2.14 23.16 -10.79
CA PHE A 125 -1.91 23.56 -12.20
C PHE A 125 -3.12 24.20 -12.90
N ASN A 126 -3.66 25.29 -12.37
CA ASN A 126 -4.85 25.96 -12.90
C ASN A 126 -6.14 25.11 -12.95
N ARG A 127 -6.20 24.01 -12.20
CA ARG A 127 -7.41 23.22 -12.05
C ARG A 127 -8.42 23.95 -11.18
N SER A 128 -9.67 23.97 -11.59
CA SER A 128 -10.75 24.55 -10.79
C SER A 128 -11.09 23.61 -9.64
N VAL A 129 -10.90 24.08 -8.42
CA VAL A 129 -11.29 23.36 -7.20
C VAL A 129 -12.74 23.76 -6.88
N THR A 130 -13.59 22.77 -6.64
CA THR A 130 -14.98 22.99 -6.26
C THR A 130 -15.13 23.07 -4.73
N PRO A 131 -16.18 23.69 -4.19
CA PRO A 131 -16.44 23.70 -2.75
C PRO A 131 -16.52 22.30 -2.13
N ALA A 132 -17.06 21.31 -2.87
CA ALA A 132 -17.13 19.93 -2.41
C ALA A 132 -15.73 19.28 -2.28
N MET A 133 -14.80 19.60 -3.18
CA MET A 133 -13.40 19.13 -3.07
C MET A 133 -12.72 19.77 -1.86
N GLU A 134 -12.94 21.05 -1.61
CA GLU A 134 -12.39 21.74 -0.45
C GLU A 134 -12.91 21.16 0.86
N GLN A 135 -14.22 20.96 0.96
CA GLN A 135 -14.81 20.30 2.12
C GLN A 135 -14.22 18.91 2.34
N LYS A 136 -14.09 18.10 1.29
CA LYS A 136 -13.50 16.77 1.39
C LYS A 136 -12.04 16.79 1.84
N ALA A 137 -11.27 17.78 1.37
CA ALA A 137 -9.88 17.97 1.82
C ALA A 137 -9.82 18.33 3.31
N ASP A 138 -10.71 19.20 3.80
CA ASP A 138 -10.79 19.56 5.22
C ASP A 138 -11.22 18.36 6.09
N GLU A 139 -12.17 17.55 5.64
CA GLU A 139 -12.58 16.31 6.31
C GLU A 139 -11.39 15.33 6.44
N ILE A 140 -10.59 15.17 5.38
CA ILE A 140 -9.41 14.30 5.39
C ILE A 140 -8.32 14.85 6.31
N LEU A 141 -8.05 16.15 6.27
CA LEU A 141 -7.12 16.81 7.19
C LEU A 141 -7.51 16.60 8.65
N ALA A 142 -8.80 16.72 8.96
CA ALA A 142 -9.33 16.46 10.30
C ALA A 142 -9.24 14.98 10.66
N PHE A 143 -9.65 14.07 9.75
CA PHE A 143 -9.58 12.64 9.97
C PHE A 143 -8.15 12.16 10.27
N LEU A 144 -7.16 12.68 9.54
CA LEU A 144 -5.74 12.32 9.73
C LEU A 144 -5.03 13.20 10.78
N GLU A 145 -5.73 14.14 11.43
CA GLU A 145 -5.15 15.06 12.42
C GLU A 145 -4.00 15.91 11.85
N LEU A 146 -4.14 16.32 10.58
CA LEU A 146 -3.15 17.11 9.83
C LEU A 146 -3.54 18.57 9.64
N GLY A 147 -4.56 19.05 10.36
CA GLY A 147 -5.06 20.42 10.23
C GLY A 147 -3.99 21.51 10.42
N HIS A 148 -3.00 21.25 11.27
CA HIS A 148 -1.86 22.14 11.52
C HIS A 148 -0.89 22.26 10.33
N LEU A 149 -0.98 21.36 9.34
CA LEU A 149 -0.14 21.35 8.14
C LEU A 149 -0.82 21.95 6.91
N LYS A 150 -2.10 22.32 7.01
CA LYS A 150 -2.92 22.74 5.85
C LYS A 150 -2.29 23.86 5.02
N ASP A 151 -1.72 24.86 5.69
CA ASP A 151 -1.14 26.06 5.07
C ASP A 151 0.41 26.00 4.99
N ARG A 152 1.03 24.93 5.51
CA ARG A 152 2.48 24.74 5.52
C ARG A 152 2.96 24.18 4.19
N PRO A 153 4.04 24.71 3.58
CA PRO A 153 4.62 24.13 2.38
C PRO A 153 5.14 22.70 2.64
N MET A 154 4.87 21.77 1.72
CA MET A 154 5.33 20.38 1.84
C MET A 154 6.86 20.27 1.96
N THR A 155 7.59 21.17 1.30
CA THR A 155 9.06 21.24 1.35
C THR A 155 9.61 21.60 2.74
N ALA A 156 8.78 22.14 3.65
CA ALA A 156 9.14 22.49 5.02
C ALA A 156 8.63 21.47 6.05
N MET A 157 8.10 20.33 5.61
CA MET A 157 7.58 19.28 6.47
C MET A 157 8.59 18.15 6.67
N SER A 158 8.45 17.44 7.78
CA SER A 158 9.19 16.19 8.01
C SER A 158 8.75 15.09 7.02
N SER A 159 9.57 14.05 6.86
CA SER A 159 9.22 12.91 6.02
C SER A 159 7.95 12.20 6.47
N GLY A 160 7.72 12.09 7.78
CA GLY A 160 6.51 11.51 8.37
C GLY A 160 5.26 12.34 8.10
N GLU A 161 5.33 13.67 8.28
CA GLU A 161 4.24 14.60 7.98
C GLU A 161 3.88 14.56 6.48
N SER A 162 4.88 14.64 5.61
CA SER A 162 4.71 14.58 4.16
C SER A 162 4.04 13.27 3.75
N ARG A 163 4.44 12.14 4.32
CA ARG A 163 3.90 10.83 4.00
C ARG A 163 2.45 10.67 4.42
N ARG A 164 2.08 11.21 5.58
CA ARG A 164 0.68 11.23 6.03
C ARG A 164 -0.21 12.12 5.15
N LEU A 165 0.32 13.23 4.63
CA LEU A 165 -0.38 14.03 3.63
C LEU A 165 -0.58 13.29 2.30
N LEU A 166 0.40 12.50 1.85
CA LEU A 166 0.25 11.65 0.67
C LEU A 166 -0.81 10.56 0.86
N ILE A 167 -0.96 10.04 2.08
CA ILE A 167 -2.10 9.18 2.42
C ILE A 167 -3.41 9.98 2.26
N GLY A 168 -3.50 11.18 2.83
CA GLY A 168 -4.67 12.06 2.66
C GLY A 168 -5.01 12.31 1.19
N ARG A 169 -4.00 12.59 0.39
CA ARG A 169 -4.13 12.74 -1.06
C ARG A 169 -4.71 11.49 -1.74
N ALA A 170 -4.30 10.30 -1.31
CA ALA A 170 -4.79 9.03 -1.86
C ALA A 170 -6.25 8.73 -1.44
N LEU A 171 -6.75 9.33 -0.36
CA LEU A 171 -8.08 9.10 0.19
C LEU A 171 -9.18 10.01 -0.39
N VAL A 172 -8.86 10.99 -1.24
CA VAL A 172 -9.85 12.00 -1.72
C VAL A 172 -11.06 11.40 -2.45
N HIS A 173 -10.86 10.29 -3.16
CA HIS A 173 -11.92 9.54 -3.85
C HIS A 173 -12.59 8.48 -2.97
N SER A 174 -12.29 8.45 -1.68
CA SER A 174 -12.80 7.44 -0.74
C SER A 174 -12.61 6.00 -1.25
N PRO A 175 -11.37 5.62 -1.65
CA PRO A 175 -11.11 4.31 -2.21
C PRO A 175 -11.41 3.22 -1.18
N LYS A 176 -11.83 2.04 -1.67
CA LYS A 176 -12.06 0.86 -0.82
C LYS A 176 -10.76 0.17 -0.40
N THR A 177 -9.65 0.47 -1.07
CA THR A 177 -8.34 -0.12 -0.80
C THR A 177 -7.24 0.92 -0.99
N LEU A 178 -6.31 0.94 -0.05
CA LEU A 178 -5.10 1.77 -0.07
C LEU A 178 -3.88 0.86 -0.26
N ILE A 179 -3.08 1.15 -1.28
CA ILE A 179 -1.80 0.49 -1.54
C ILE A 179 -0.67 1.38 -1.02
N LEU A 180 0.22 0.78 -0.25
CA LEU A 180 1.37 1.44 0.35
C LEU A 180 2.65 0.70 -0.05
N ASP A 181 3.54 1.36 -0.79
CA ASP A 181 4.83 0.80 -1.22
C ASP A 181 5.96 1.31 -0.33
N GLU A 182 6.47 0.44 0.55
CA GLU A 182 7.55 0.70 1.50
C GLU A 182 7.38 2.01 2.29
N PRO A 183 6.23 2.22 2.92
CA PRO A 183 5.82 3.55 3.40
C PRO A 183 6.60 4.06 4.60
N THR A 184 7.38 3.23 5.28
CA THR A 184 8.08 3.57 6.53
C THR A 184 9.57 3.86 6.34
N ASN A 185 10.08 3.72 5.11
CA ASN A 185 11.49 3.99 4.83
C ASN A 185 11.88 5.40 5.27
N SER A 186 13.00 5.50 6.02
CA SER A 186 13.56 6.76 6.52
C SER A 186 12.70 7.50 7.56
N LEU A 187 11.75 6.83 8.21
CA LEU A 187 11.03 7.38 9.35
C LEU A 187 11.79 7.11 10.65
N ASP A 188 11.88 8.13 11.50
CA ASP A 188 12.31 7.95 12.88
C ASP A 188 11.23 7.24 13.73
N LEU A 189 11.55 6.89 14.96
CA LEU A 189 10.64 6.12 15.84
C LEU A 189 9.32 6.83 16.12
N HIS A 190 9.34 8.16 16.28
CA HIS A 190 8.12 8.93 16.51
C HIS A 190 7.23 8.99 15.26
N ALA A 191 7.84 9.28 14.13
CA ALA A 191 7.13 9.30 12.84
C ALA A 191 6.57 7.92 12.48
N LEU A 192 7.33 6.85 12.74
CA LEU A 192 6.89 5.47 12.54
C LEU A 192 5.68 5.12 13.41
N HIS A 193 5.72 5.47 14.71
CA HIS A 193 4.60 5.25 15.62
C HIS A 193 3.34 5.98 15.12
N THR A 194 3.45 7.29 14.85
CA THR A 194 2.33 8.11 14.36
C THR A 194 1.79 7.61 13.02
N PHE A 195 2.67 7.13 12.14
CA PHE A 195 2.29 6.55 10.84
C PHE A 195 1.49 5.25 11.02
N ARG A 196 1.94 4.34 11.92
CA ARG A 196 1.22 3.10 12.24
C ARG A 196 -0.18 3.38 12.79
N GLU A 197 -0.32 4.33 13.73
CA GLU A 197 -1.62 4.74 14.26
C GLU A 197 -2.54 5.30 13.15
N THR A 198 -1.96 6.04 12.19
CA THR A 198 -2.71 6.50 11.00
C THR A 198 -3.22 5.32 10.17
N LEU A 199 -2.40 4.30 9.92
CA LEU A 199 -2.82 3.10 9.17
C LEU A 199 -3.89 2.32 9.92
N ARG A 200 -3.75 2.14 11.24
CA ARG A 200 -4.75 1.47 12.08
C ARG A 200 -6.10 2.17 12.03
N LYS A 201 -6.09 3.51 12.10
CA LYS A 201 -7.31 4.34 11.97
C LYS A 201 -7.98 4.15 10.60
N ILE A 202 -7.20 4.06 9.52
CA ILE A 202 -7.69 3.82 8.16
C ILE A 202 -8.28 2.42 8.05
N ALA A 203 -7.57 1.38 8.50
CA ALA A 203 -8.07 0.01 8.50
C ALA A 203 -9.38 -0.10 9.32
N GLY A 204 -9.45 0.55 10.49
CA GLY A 204 -10.64 0.62 11.34
C GLY A 204 -11.81 1.35 10.69
N SER A 205 -11.60 2.24 9.72
CA SER A 205 -12.66 2.91 8.96
C SER A 205 -13.26 2.07 7.83
N GLY A 206 -12.76 0.84 7.61
CA GLY A 206 -13.24 -0.08 6.58
C GLY A 206 -12.53 0.06 5.23
N THR A 207 -11.47 0.86 5.13
CA THR A 207 -10.59 0.89 3.96
C THR A 207 -9.57 -0.23 4.07
N GLY A 208 -9.55 -1.17 3.13
CA GLY A 208 -8.56 -2.24 3.07
C GLY A 208 -7.16 -1.72 2.80
N ILE A 209 -6.15 -2.43 3.28
CA ILE A 209 -4.74 -2.05 3.12
C ILE A 209 -3.97 -3.16 2.41
N ILE A 210 -3.30 -2.82 1.31
CA ILE A 210 -2.25 -3.63 0.70
C ILE A 210 -0.92 -2.97 1.04
N LEU A 211 -0.25 -3.50 2.06
CA LEU A 211 1.05 -3.02 2.50
C LEU A 211 2.16 -3.83 1.81
N VAL A 212 3.06 -3.16 1.11
CA VAL A 212 4.25 -3.77 0.54
C VAL A 212 5.46 -3.29 1.31
N THR A 213 6.22 -4.21 1.90
CA THR A 213 7.34 -3.87 2.77
C THR A 213 8.44 -4.95 2.78
N HIS A 214 9.61 -4.60 3.28
CA HIS A 214 10.66 -5.53 3.65
C HIS A 214 10.89 -5.59 5.18
N ASN A 215 10.10 -4.82 5.96
CA ASN A 215 10.23 -4.71 7.41
C ASN A 215 9.04 -5.38 8.11
N LEU A 216 9.28 -6.35 8.99
CA LEU A 216 8.24 -6.99 9.79
C LEU A 216 7.46 -5.99 10.65
N PRO A 217 8.13 -5.03 11.34
CA PRO A 217 7.44 -4.07 12.20
C PRO A 217 6.47 -3.13 11.49
N ASP A 218 6.45 -3.07 10.15
CA ASP A 218 5.48 -2.28 9.39
C ASP A 218 4.10 -2.92 9.37
N ILE A 219 4.05 -4.24 9.59
CA ILE A 219 2.81 -5.04 9.54
C ILE A 219 2.01 -4.75 10.81
N ILE A 220 1.00 -3.87 10.68
CA ILE A 220 0.13 -3.48 11.78
C ILE A 220 -0.77 -4.64 12.25
N PRO A 221 -1.29 -4.60 13.50
CA PRO A 221 -2.13 -5.66 14.05
C PRO A 221 -3.36 -6.00 13.19
N GLU A 222 -3.93 -5.01 12.51
CA GLU A 222 -5.12 -5.15 11.67
C GLU A 222 -4.87 -5.91 10.36
N ILE A 223 -3.62 -6.11 9.94
CA ILE A 223 -3.27 -7.00 8.82
C ILE A 223 -3.37 -8.44 9.29
N SER A 224 -4.23 -9.22 8.65
CA SER A 224 -4.50 -10.62 8.98
C SER A 224 -3.82 -11.62 8.06
N ARG A 225 -3.49 -11.23 6.83
CA ARG A 225 -2.87 -12.09 5.81
C ARG A 225 -1.52 -11.55 5.37
N VAL A 226 -0.55 -12.44 5.24
CA VAL A 226 0.80 -12.10 4.76
C VAL A 226 1.16 -12.99 3.59
N VAL A 227 1.65 -12.36 2.54
CA VAL A 227 2.22 -13.03 1.36
C VAL A 227 3.72 -12.81 1.37
N LEU A 228 4.48 -13.88 1.34
CA LEU A 228 5.93 -13.86 1.27
C LEU A 228 6.37 -13.88 -0.19
N MET A 229 7.21 -12.92 -0.57
CA MET A 229 7.66 -12.77 -1.95
C MET A 229 9.19 -12.82 -2.05
N ARG A 230 9.71 -13.66 -2.95
CA ARG A 230 11.13 -13.79 -3.22
C ARG A 230 11.38 -14.16 -4.68
N ASP A 231 12.41 -13.56 -5.29
CA ASP A 231 12.88 -13.89 -6.66
C ASP A 231 11.74 -13.86 -7.70
N GLY A 232 10.82 -12.88 -7.59
CA GLY A 232 9.68 -12.71 -8.49
C GLY A 232 8.52 -13.69 -8.28
N ARG A 233 8.53 -14.48 -7.20
CA ARG A 233 7.51 -15.50 -6.90
C ARG A 233 6.94 -15.32 -5.50
N PHE A 234 5.69 -15.74 -5.32
CA PHE A 234 5.15 -15.94 -3.98
C PHE A 234 5.64 -17.30 -3.45
N CYS A 235 6.25 -17.27 -2.26
CA CYS A 235 6.78 -18.47 -1.58
C CYS A 235 6.00 -18.82 -0.30
N GLY A 236 5.00 -18.02 0.05
CA GLY A 236 4.08 -18.28 1.15
C GLY A 236 2.90 -17.32 1.07
N ASP A 237 1.72 -17.76 1.48
CA ASP A 237 0.49 -16.98 1.53
C ASP A 237 -0.43 -17.59 2.60
N GLY A 238 -0.88 -16.79 3.55
CA GLY A 238 -1.75 -17.28 4.61
C GLY A 238 -1.88 -16.33 5.80
N PRO A 239 -2.47 -16.81 6.90
CA PRO A 239 -2.60 -16.06 8.14
C PRO A 239 -1.26 -15.51 8.63
N LYS A 240 -1.27 -14.31 9.16
CA LYS A 240 -0.07 -13.60 9.62
C LYS A 240 0.77 -14.45 10.58
N GLU A 241 0.14 -15.10 11.53
CA GLU A 241 0.78 -15.91 12.56
C GLU A 241 1.49 -17.14 11.98
N GLU A 242 0.97 -17.68 10.88
CA GLU A 242 1.55 -18.83 10.20
C GLU A 242 2.71 -18.44 9.26
N MET A 243 2.68 -17.21 8.74
CA MET A 243 3.68 -16.72 7.81
C MET A 243 4.89 -16.09 8.50
N LEU A 244 4.68 -15.42 9.65
CA LEU A 244 5.73 -14.70 10.38
C LEU A 244 6.39 -15.59 11.45
N THR A 245 7.00 -16.69 11.02
CA THR A 245 7.74 -17.64 11.88
C THR A 245 9.25 -17.55 11.65
N ASP A 246 10.06 -17.97 12.62
CA ASP A 246 11.53 -18.01 12.53
C ASP A 246 11.99 -18.66 11.22
N GLN A 247 11.44 -19.84 10.91
CA GLN A 247 11.82 -20.62 9.74
C GLN A 247 11.46 -19.88 8.44
N LYS A 248 10.19 -19.48 8.24
CA LYS A 248 9.75 -18.88 6.99
C LYS A 248 10.42 -17.54 6.73
N ILE A 249 10.61 -16.72 7.78
CA ILE A 249 11.28 -15.43 7.65
C ILE A 249 12.78 -15.61 7.47
N GLY A 250 13.40 -16.56 8.18
CA GLY A 250 14.79 -16.94 7.96
C GLY A 250 15.06 -17.42 6.53
N ASP A 251 14.19 -18.27 5.99
CA ASP A 251 14.26 -18.73 4.60
C ASP A 251 14.04 -17.59 3.60
N LEU A 252 13.07 -16.70 3.87
CA LEU A 252 12.77 -15.55 3.02
C LEU A 252 13.97 -14.63 2.85
N PHE A 253 14.62 -14.26 3.97
CA PHE A 253 15.76 -13.33 3.99
C PHE A 253 17.12 -14.03 3.88
N ARG A 254 17.17 -15.37 3.90
CA ARG A 254 18.39 -16.20 3.84
C ARG A 254 19.37 -15.92 4.98
N ILE A 255 18.85 -15.68 6.18
CA ILE A 255 19.63 -15.45 7.39
C ILE A 255 19.00 -16.19 8.58
N PRO A 256 19.81 -16.71 9.52
CA PRO A 256 19.27 -17.20 10.77
C PRO A 256 18.73 -16.01 11.59
N LEU A 257 17.48 -16.11 12.04
CA LEU A 257 16.87 -15.08 12.88
C LEU A 257 15.79 -15.70 13.76
N ARG A 258 15.31 -14.91 14.70
CA ARG A 258 14.12 -15.21 15.49
C ARG A 258 13.08 -14.14 15.25
N VAL A 259 11.84 -14.52 15.20
CA VAL A 259 10.68 -13.63 15.13
C VAL A 259 10.06 -13.53 16.52
N ARG A 260 9.84 -12.31 16.99
CA ARG A 260 9.12 -12.04 18.24
C ARG A 260 7.87 -11.24 17.93
N GLU A 261 6.80 -11.59 18.59
CA GLU A 261 5.54 -10.84 18.55
C GLU A 261 5.42 -10.05 19.85
N GLU A 262 5.07 -8.78 19.74
CA GLU A 262 4.78 -7.89 20.86
C GLU A 262 3.66 -6.91 20.47
N GLY A 263 2.52 -6.99 21.17
CA GLY A 263 1.39 -6.10 20.94
C GLY A 263 0.78 -6.19 19.53
N GLY A 264 0.85 -7.36 18.89
CA GLY A 264 0.38 -7.59 17.52
C GLY A 264 1.37 -7.19 16.42
N TYR A 265 2.55 -6.65 16.79
CA TYR A 265 3.65 -6.35 15.89
C TYR A 265 4.70 -7.45 15.92
N TYR A 266 5.40 -7.63 14.81
CA TYR A 266 6.42 -8.67 14.65
C TYR A 266 7.80 -8.03 14.45
N TYR A 267 8.81 -8.61 15.06
CA TYR A 267 10.19 -8.11 15.05
C TYR A 267 11.15 -9.26 14.74
N ALA A 268 12.07 -9.04 13.81
CA ALA A 268 13.19 -9.94 13.61
C ALA A 268 14.33 -9.59 14.59
N THR A 269 14.94 -10.59 15.21
CA THR A 269 16.03 -10.43 16.19
C THR A 269 17.07 -11.54 16.00
N GLY A 270 18.31 -11.31 16.47
CA GLY A 270 19.35 -12.34 16.56
C GLY A 270 20.04 -12.68 15.24
N TYR A 271 20.09 -11.74 14.29
CA TYR A 271 20.80 -11.86 13.00
C TYR A 271 22.04 -10.98 12.97
#